data_f1c2c84e3eac9552ac2b9608dc7d8648
#
_entry.id   f1c2c84e3eac9552ac2b9608dc7d8648
#
_cell.length_a   1.000
_cell.length_b   1.000
_cell.length_c   1.000
_cell.angle_alpha   90.00
_cell.angle_beta   90.00
_cell.angle_gamma   90.00
#
_symmetry.space_group_name_H-M   'P 1'
#
loop_
_entity.id
_entity.type
_entity.pdbx_description
1 polymer ?
#
loop_
_entity_poly.entity_id
_entity_poly.type
_entity_poly.pdbx_seq_one_letter_code
_entity_poly.pdbx_strand_id
1 'polypeptide(L)'
;MEYIIIFIFLLILSAFFSGTETAYFHIRKHRKETPEKIKSVLDSPQRLLVSLLTGNTIVNVSIASLAAYITAGFADDYTWSKSTLILMEVLVVSVVVLIFGEILPKMIAIKYSKEYALKMYTPLKIMMFILSPIAQGFNAITNVVIKIIPFRKEKIFDSEEELKILAELGEEEGTLQEEESDMIQSIFDFKEKTVGEIITPRVDIVSLKSDESI
;
A
#
# COMPACT_ATOMS: atom_id res chain seq x y z
N MET A 1 -17.96 34.22 7.64
CA MET A 1 -16.50 34.27 7.57
C MET A 1 -15.88 33.03 8.24
N GLU A 2 -16.28 32.69 9.45
CA GLU A 2 -15.75 31.56 10.23
C GLU A 2 -15.87 30.20 9.52
N TYR A 3 -17.00 29.89 8.95
CA TYR A 3 -17.23 28.62 8.25
C TYR A 3 -16.32 28.44 7.02
N ILE A 4 -15.97 29.50 6.32
CA ILE A 4 -15.06 29.45 5.17
C ILE A 4 -13.64 29.11 5.65
N ILE A 5 -13.22 29.69 6.76
CA ILE A 5 -11.89 29.39 7.35
C ILE A 5 -11.81 27.92 7.78
N ILE A 6 -12.87 27.40 8.41
CA ILE A 6 -12.96 26.00 8.81
C ILE A 6 -12.94 25.10 7.57
N PHE A 7 -13.66 25.45 6.53
CA PHE A 7 -13.69 24.69 5.26
C PHE A 7 -12.30 24.60 4.62
N ILE A 8 -11.60 25.74 4.51
CA ILE A 8 -10.24 25.78 3.96
C ILE A 8 -9.27 24.96 4.84
N PHE A 9 -9.37 25.05 6.15
CA PHE A 9 -8.57 24.27 7.07
C PHE A 9 -8.80 22.75 6.88
N LEU A 10 -10.04 22.32 6.78
CA LEU A 10 -10.39 20.92 6.53
C LEU A 10 -9.89 20.47 5.15
N LEU A 11 -9.97 21.32 4.12
CA LEU A 11 -9.46 21.01 2.79
C LEU A 11 -7.93 20.80 2.79
N ILE A 12 -7.20 21.65 3.53
CA ILE A 12 -5.75 21.47 3.73
C ILE A 12 -5.45 20.16 4.46
N LEU A 13 -6.27 19.79 5.43
CA LEU A 13 -6.11 18.57 6.20
C LEU A 13 -6.42 17.32 5.34
N SER A 14 -7.41 17.40 4.45
CA SER A 14 -7.68 16.36 3.44
C SER A 14 -6.49 16.19 2.50
N ALA A 15 -5.97 17.30 1.96
CA ALA A 15 -4.77 17.30 1.13
C ALA A 15 -3.54 16.70 1.84
N PHE A 16 -3.39 16.99 3.13
CA PHE A 16 -2.33 16.43 3.96
C PHE A 16 -2.46 14.89 4.06
N PHE A 17 -3.62 14.35 4.40
CA PHE A 17 -3.81 12.90 4.51
C PHE A 17 -3.60 12.19 3.16
N SER A 18 -4.22 12.70 2.11
CA SER A 18 -4.17 12.14 0.76
C SER A 18 -2.75 12.15 0.16
N GLY A 19 -2.05 13.29 0.27
CA GLY A 19 -0.69 13.41 -0.21
C GLY A 19 0.31 12.57 0.61
N THR A 20 0.14 12.53 1.93
CA THR A 20 1.01 11.74 2.81
C THR A 20 0.86 10.24 2.53
N GLU A 21 -0.35 9.76 2.37
CA GLU A 21 -0.63 8.38 1.96
C GLU A 21 0.17 8.02 0.70
N THR A 22 -0.01 8.81 -0.35
CA THR A 22 0.62 8.56 -1.64
C THR A 22 2.15 8.62 -1.55
N ALA A 23 2.73 9.60 -0.84
CA ALA A 23 4.18 9.72 -0.67
C ALA A 23 4.79 8.49 0.01
N TYR A 24 4.21 8.06 1.13
CA TYR A 24 4.74 6.92 1.89
C TYR A 24 4.59 5.60 1.15
N PHE A 25 3.48 5.37 0.45
CA PHE A 25 3.30 4.15 -0.35
C PHE A 25 4.16 4.15 -1.62
N HIS A 26 4.41 5.30 -2.22
CA HIS A 26 5.33 5.41 -3.36
C HIS A 26 6.77 5.06 -2.94
N ILE A 27 7.25 5.59 -1.81
CA ILE A 27 8.60 5.31 -1.30
C ILE A 27 8.75 3.83 -0.89
N ARG A 28 7.69 3.16 -0.44
CA ARG A 28 7.74 1.76 -0.03
C ARG A 28 8.28 0.83 -1.11
N LYS A 29 8.06 1.14 -2.39
CA LYS A 29 8.61 0.39 -3.53
C LYS A 29 10.12 0.51 -3.64
N HIS A 30 10.73 1.59 -3.12
CA HIS A 30 12.17 1.89 -3.23
C HIS A 30 12.85 1.92 -1.86
N ARG A 31 12.65 0.89 -1.04
CA ARG A 31 13.00 0.85 0.38
C ARG A 31 14.51 1.00 0.68
N LYS A 32 15.40 0.61 -0.23
CA LYS A 32 16.87 0.59 0.01
C LYS A 32 17.46 1.99 0.28
N GLU A 33 16.92 3.04 -0.32
CA GLU A 33 17.42 4.43 -0.20
C GLU A 33 16.62 5.31 0.77
N THR A 34 15.75 4.73 1.58
CA THR A 34 14.80 5.45 2.41
C THR A 34 15.45 5.88 3.74
N PRO A 35 15.32 7.17 4.16
CA PRO A 35 15.79 7.64 5.46
C PRO A 35 15.16 6.88 6.63
N GLU A 36 15.94 6.65 7.71
CA GLU A 36 15.53 5.93 8.92
C GLU A 36 14.20 6.44 9.52
N LYS A 37 13.99 7.77 9.51
CA LYS A 37 12.73 8.37 9.99
C LYS A 37 11.51 7.86 9.25
N ILE A 38 11.60 7.70 7.93
CA ILE A 38 10.50 7.20 7.10
C ILE A 38 10.36 5.69 7.29
N LYS A 39 11.48 4.94 7.39
CA LYS A 39 11.46 3.51 7.65
C LYS A 39 10.69 3.18 8.92
N SER A 40 10.93 3.93 10.02
CA SER A 40 10.24 3.71 11.30
C SER A 40 8.71 3.81 11.23
N VAL A 41 8.17 4.55 10.28
CA VAL A 41 6.72 4.64 10.01
C VAL A 41 6.27 3.50 9.10
N LEU A 42 7.08 3.16 8.09
CA LEU A 42 6.80 2.07 7.16
C LEU A 42 6.91 0.67 7.79
N ASP A 43 7.57 0.53 8.92
CA ASP A 43 7.64 -0.74 9.67
C ASP A 43 6.29 -1.16 10.28
N SER A 44 5.34 -0.23 10.36
CA SER A 44 3.97 -0.51 10.78
C SER A 44 2.95 -0.09 9.71
N PRO A 45 2.97 -0.71 8.52
CA PRO A 45 2.20 -0.24 7.36
C PRO A 45 0.69 -0.28 7.59
N GLN A 46 0.19 -1.26 8.35
CA GLN A 46 -1.22 -1.38 8.68
C GLN A 46 -1.68 -0.22 9.58
N ARG A 47 -0.90 0.15 10.58
CA ARG A 47 -1.21 1.29 11.46
C ARG A 47 -1.20 2.61 10.67
N LEU A 48 -0.22 2.79 9.80
CA LEU A 48 -0.11 3.94 8.92
C LEU A 48 -1.36 4.04 8.03
N LEU A 49 -1.71 2.97 7.31
CA LEU A 49 -2.85 2.93 6.40
C LEU A 49 -4.16 3.24 7.12
N VAL A 50 -4.44 2.53 8.23
CA VAL A 50 -5.67 2.74 9.00
C VAL A 50 -5.77 4.18 9.52
N SER A 51 -4.67 4.76 10.02
CA SER A 51 -4.67 6.14 10.51
C SER A 51 -4.92 7.15 9.39
N LEU A 52 -4.27 6.99 8.23
CA LEU A 52 -4.43 7.89 7.09
C LEU A 52 -5.84 7.80 6.49
N LEU A 53 -6.36 6.59 6.28
CA LEU A 53 -7.71 6.38 5.76
C LEU A 53 -8.77 6.93 6.73
N THR A 54 -8.65 6.63 8.02
CA THR A 54 -9.59 7.12 9.04
C THR A 54 -9.57 8.65 9.10
N GLY A 55 -8.37 9.25 9.13
CA GLY A 55 -8.21 10.70 9.16
C GLY A 55 -8.81 11.36 7.93
N ASN A 56 -8.52 10.85 6.73
CA ASN A 56 -9.07 11.36 5.48
C ASN A 56 -10.60 11.26 5.44
N THR A 57 -11.16 10.11 5.87
CA THR A 57 -12.60 9.91 5.92
C THR A 57 -13.28 10.87 6.88
N ILE A 58 -12.75 11.05 8.10
CA ILE A 58 -13.29 11.99 9.09
C ILE A 58 -13.30 13.41 8.51
N VAL A 59 -12.21 13.83 7.89
CA VAL A 59 -12.08 15.17 7.30
C VAL A 59 -13.06 15.36 6.15
N ASN A 60 -13.16 14.40 5.23
CA ASN A 60 -14.07 14.50 4.08
C ASN A 60 -15.55 14.52 4.52
N VAL A 61 -15.92 13.71 5.50
CA VAL A 61 -17.28 13.76 6.10
C VAL A 61 -17.53 15.12 6.79
N SER A 62 -16.53 15.66 7.48
CA SER A 62 -16.64 16.98 8.11
C SER A 62 -16.82 18.10 7.09
N ILE A 63 -16.10 18.05 5.96
CA ILE A 63 -16.26 18.99 4.85
C ILE A 63 -17.69 18.94 4.30
N ALA A 64 -18.17 17.73 3.99
CA ALA A 64 -19.51 17.55 3.46
C ALA A 64 -20.61 18.03 4.45
N SER A 65 -20.45 17.70 5.74
CA SER A 65 -21.38 18.12 6.78
C SER A 65 -21.40 19.64 6.97
N LEU A 66 -20.21 20.26 6.93
CA LEU A 66 -20.09 21.72 7.04
C LEU A 66 -20.72 22.42 5.84
N ALA A 67 -20.49 21.93 4.64
CA ALA A 67 -21.05 22.46 3.42
C ALA A 67 -22.58 22.37 3.43
N ALA A 68 -23.12 21.19 3.77
CA ALA A 68 -24.57 21.00 3.89
C ALA A 68 -25.19 21.93 4.94
N TYR A 69 -24.51 22.16 6.07
CA TYR A 69 -24.96 23.10 7.10
C TYR A 69 -25.02 24.54 6.58
N ILE A 70 -24.01 24.98 5.86
CA ILE A 70 -23.94 26.31 5.24
C ILE A 70 -25.09 26.47 4.22
N THR A 71 -25.27 25.50 3.32
CA THR A 71 -26.30 25.52 2.27
C THR A 71 -27.68 25.51 2.88
N ALA A 72 -27.94 24.73 3.93
CA ALA A 72 -29.22 24.73 4.62
C ALA A 72 -29.58 26.10 5.23
N GLY A 73 -28.57 26.81 5.77
CA GLY A 73 -28.77 28.16 6.33
C GLY A 73 -29.14 29.23 5.30
N PHE A 74 -28.73 29.07 4.04
CA PHE A 74 -29.05 30.01 2.96
C PHE A 74 -30.28 29.59 2.15
N ALA A 75 -30.75 28.35 2.28
CA ALA A 75 -31.81 27.80 1.43
C ALA A 75 -33.16 28.54 1.53
N ASP A 76 -33.43 29.20 2.68
CA ASP A 76 -34.66 29.94 2.91
C ASP A 76 -34.68 31.35 2.24
N ASP A 77 -33.49 31.85 1.86
CA ASP A 77 -33.34 33.17 1.22
C ASP A 77 -33.41 33.13 -0.33
N TYR A 78 -33.43 31.92 -0.91
CA TYR A 78 -33.40 31.74 -2.37
C TYR A 78 -34.73 31.19 -2.90
N THR A 79 -35.09 31.65 -4.12
CA THR A 79 -36.29 31.20 -4.87
C THR A 79 -36.17 29.79 -5.45
N TRP A 80 -35.01 29.16 -5.34
CA TRP A 80 -34.73 27.81 -5.87
C TRP A 80 -35.23 26.74 -4.91
N SER A 81 -35.60 25.61 -5.49
CA SER A 81 -35.98 24.45 -4.69
C SER A 81 -34.80 24.02 -3.79
N LYS A 82 -35.06 23.77 -2.51
CA LYS A 82 -34.08 23.29 -1.52
C LYS A 82 -33.28 22.09 -2.01
N SER A 83 -33.95 21.16 -2.72
CA SER A 83 -33.31 19.98 -3.32
C SER A 83 -32.30 20.34 -4.40
N THR A 84 -32.59 21.37 -5.22
CA THR A 84 -31.67 21.81 -6.27
C THR A 84 -30.41 22.47 -5.69
N LEU A 85 -30.58 23.28 -4.63
CA LEU A 85 -29.45 23.91 -3.94
C LEU A 85 -28.50 22.84 -3.30
N ILE A 86 -29.06 21.85 -2.63
CA ILE A 86 -28.28 20.77 -2.04
C ILE A 86 -27.53 19.95 -3.11
N LEU A 87 -28.19 19.66 -4.25
CA LEU A 87 -27.57 18.91 -5.33
C LEU A 87 -26.39 19.67 -5.97
N MET A 88 -26.57 20.98 -6.19
CA MET A 88 -25.50 21.85 -6.70
C MET A 88 -24.35 21.97 -5.71
N GLU A 89 -24.64 22.11 -4.43
CA GLU A 89 -23.61 22.14 -3.37
C GLU A 89 -22.79 20.84 -3.34
N VAL A 90 -23.45 19.68 -3.29
CA VAL A 90 -22.77 18.38 -3.29
C VAL A 90 -21.85 18.25 -4.49
N LEU A 91 -22.31 18.66 -5.69
CA LEU A 91 -21.50 18.58 -6.90
C LEU A 91 -20.28 19.51 -6.83
N VAL A 92 -20.46 20.76 -6.44
CA VAL A 92 -19.37 21.75 -6.35
C VAL A 92 -18.36 21.33 -5.28
N VAL A 93 -18.83 20.96 -4.08
CA VAL A 93 -17.96 20.54 -2.97
C VAL A 93 -17.19 19.28 -3.34
N SER A 94 -17.84 18.29 -3.98
CA SER A 94 -17.19 17.07 -4.42
C SER A 94 -16.05 17.36 -5.42
N VAL A 95 -16.29 18.25 -6.39
CA VAL A 95 -15.26 18.64 -7.37
C VAL A 95 -14.09 19.37 -6.68
N VAL A 96 -14.39 20.29 -5.75
CA VAL A 96 -13.37 21.03 -5.00
C VAL A 96 -12.51 20.07 -4.15
N VAL A 97 -13.14 19.17 -3.39
CA VAL A 97 -12.42 18.17 -2.57
C VAL A 97 -11.61 17.23 -3.44
N LEU A 98 -12.18 16.74 -4.54
CA LEU A 98 -11.48 15.86 -5.46
C LEU A 98 -10.22 16.51 -6.05
N ILE A 99 -10.32 17.74 -6.51
CA ILE A 99 -9.18 18.43 -7.14
C ILE A 99 -8.15 18.83 -6.07
N PHE A 100 -8.56 19.59 -5.06
CA PHE A 100 -7.64 20.22 -4.10
C PHE A 100 -7.32 19.34 -2.89
N GLY A 101 -8.23 18.46 -2.48
CA GLY A 101 -8.03 17.53 -1.36
C GLY A 101 -7.38 16.22 -1.77
N GLU A 102 -7.53 15.77 -3.04
CA GLU A 102 -7.05 14.45 -3.44
C GLU A 102 -6.10 14.48 -4.65
N ILE A 103 -6.52 14.93 -5.83
CA ILE A 103 -5.73 14.80 -7.07
C ILE A 103 -4.42 15.59 -6.98
N LEU A 104 -4.49 16.89 -6.74
CA LEU A 104 -3.31 17.76 -6.70
C LEU A 104 -2.29 17.33 -5.63
N PRO A 105 -2.70 17.04 -4.38
CA PRO A 105 -1.77 16.58 -3.36
C PRO A 105 -1.10 15.25 -3.72
N LYS A 106 -1.83 14.30 -4.31
CA LYS A 106 -1.30 13.01 -4.77
C LYS A 106 -0.27 13.19 -5.89
N MET A 107 -0.56 14.05 -6.88
CA MET A 107 0.38 14.34 -7.97
C MET A 107 1.69 14.94 -7.45
N ILE A 108 1.60 15.91 -6.52
CA ILE A 108 2.77 16.53 -5.89
C ILE A 108 3.55 15.49 -5.07
N ALA A 109 2.84 14.64 -4.33
CA ALA A 109 3.42 13.59 -3.50
C ALA A 109 4.15 12.51 -4.30
N ILE A 110 3.66 12.15 -5.48
CA ILE A 110 4.36 11.22 -6.39
C ILE A 110 5.64 11.86 -6.90
N LYS A 111 5.58 13.11 -7.37
CA LYS A 111 6.71 13.81 -7.96
C LYS A 111 7.84 14.07 -6.97
N TYR A 112 7.52 14.40 -5.73
CA TYR A 112 8.47 14.79 -4.68
C TYR A 112 8.35 13.90 -3.44
N SER A 113 8.16 12.59 -3.61
CA SER A 113 7.76 11.68 -2.56
C SER A 113 8.67 11.68 -1.33
N LYS A 114 10.00 11.68 -1.52
CA LYS A 114 10.98 11.66 -0.42
C LYS A 114 10.97 12.95 0.41
N GLU A 115 10.94 14.10 -0.26
CA GLU A 115 10.91 15.41 0.39
C GLU A 115 9.57 15.64 1.09
N TYR A 116 8.47 15.27 0.43
CA TYR A 116 7.12 15.35 0.97
C TYR A 116 6.99 14.50 2.24
N ALA A 117 7.41 13.24 2.19
CA ALA A 117 7.35 12.34 3.34
C ALA A 117 8.20 12.82 4.53
N LEU A 118 9.40 13.36 4.28
CA LEU A 118 10.24 13.93 5.34
C LEU A 118 9.60 15.15 5.99
N LYS A 119 9.02 16.05 5.19
CA LYS A 119 8.34 17.26 5.69
C LYS A 119 7.08 16.91 6.49
N MET A 120 6.34 15.89 6.03
CA MET A 120 5.09 15.46 6.67
C MET A 120 5.30 14.46 7.82
N TYR A 121 6.54 14.04 8.10
CA TYR A 121 6.84 13.06 9.14
C TYR A 121 6.33 13.46 10.54
N THR A 122 6.61 14.68 10.97
CA THR A 122 6.21 15.15 12.31
C THR A 122 4.70 15.31 12.45
N PRO A 123 3.99 16.04 11.57
CA PRO A 123 2.53 16.10 11.63
C PRO A 123 1.87 14.74 11.49
N LEU A 124 2.42 13.85 10.67
CA LEU A 124 1.92 12.48 10.53
C LEU A 124 2.00 11.70 11.86
N LYS A 125 3.12 11.74 12.56
CA LYS A 125 3.25 11.08 13.88
C LYS A 125 2.25 11.60 14.90
N ILE A 126 2.01 12.90 14.92
CA ILE A 126 1.02 13.52 15.79
C ILE A 126 -0.38 12.99 15.45
N MET A 127 -0.75 12.96 14.15
CA MET A 127 -2.04 12.45 13.70
C MET A 127 -2.20 10.96 13.99
N MET A 128 -1.17 10.15 13.77
CA MET A 128 -1.19 8.72 14.12
C MET A 128 -1.37 8.50 15.63
N PHE A 129 -0.81 9.35 16.47
CA PHE A 129 -1.01 9.29 17.92
C PHE A 129 -2.45 9.64 18.30
N ILE A 130 -3.01 10.71 17.76
CA ILE A 130 -4.40 11.17 18.00
C ILE A 130 -5.40 10.11 17.51
N LEU A 131 -5.16 9.52 16.35
CA LEU A 131 -6.04 8.51 15.75
C LEU A 131 -5.78 7.09 16.26
N SER A 132 -4.74 6.89 17.06
CA SER A 132 -4.37 5.56 17.62
C SER A 132 -5.53 4.84 18.33
N PRO A 133 -6.35 5.47 19.20
CA PRO A 133 -7.46 4.77 19.84
C PRO A 133 -8.50 4.28 18.83
N ILE A 134 -8.76 5.06 17.78
CA ILE A 134 -9.71 4.67 16.72
C ILE A 134 -9.12 3.51 15.90
N ALA A 135 -7.85 3.59 15.53
CA ALA A 135 -7.15 2.53 14.82
C ALA A 135 -7.12 1.20 15.61
N GLN A 136 -6.97 1.26 16.94
CA GLN A 136 -7.06 0.07 17.81
C GLN A 136 -8.46 -0.53 17.82
N GLY A 137 -9.51 0.30 17.83
CA GLY A 137 -10.90 -0.16 17.70
C GLY A 137 -11.13 -0.91 16.38
N PHE A 138 -10.66 -0.39 15.25
CA PHE A 138 -10.74 -1.08 13.96
C PHE A 138 -9.98 -2.40 13.95
N ASN A 139 -8.78 -2.44 14.53
CA ASN A 139 -8.00 -3.68 14.62
C ASN A 139 -8.73 -4.73 15.49
N ALA A 140 -9.40 -4.34 16.56
CA ALA A 140 -10.19 -5.24 17.38
C ALA A 140 -11.37 -5.84 16.58
N ILE A 141 -12.09 -5.02 15.82
CA ILE A 141 -13.18 -5.46 14.94
C ILE A 141 -12.65 -6.39 13.87
N THR A 142 -11.57 -6.01 13.19
CA THR A 142 -10.93 -6.83 12.15
C THR A 142 -10.50 -8.19 12.68
N ASN A 143 -9.92 -8.25 13.88
CA ASN A 143 -9.53 -9.52 14.51
C ASN A 143 -10.73 -10.41 14.85
N VAL A 144 -11.87 -9.83 15.21
CA VAL A 144 -13.12 -10.58 15.41
C VAL A 144 -13.62 -11.14 14.07
N VAL A 145 -13.65 -10.31 13.02
CA VAL A 145 -14.09 -10.72 11.68
C VAL A 145 -13.21 -11.83 11.12
N ILE A 146 -11.88 -11.72 11.25
CA ILE A 146 -10.93 -12.76 10.79
C ILE A 146 -11.14 -14.08 11.56
N LYS A 147 -11.53 -14.04 12.83
CA LYS A 147 -11.83 -15.26 13.60
C LYS A 147 -13.14 -15.93 13.17
N ILE A 148 -14.14 -15.14 12.75
CA ILE A 148 -15.46 -15.64 12.32
C ILE A 148 -15.38 -16.16 10.89
N ILE A 149 -14.64 -15.49 10.01
CA ILE A 149 -14.41 -15.91 8.63
C ILE A 149 -13.07 -16.65 8.61
N PRO A 150 -13.05 -17.99 8.51
CA PRO A 150 -11.79 -18.70 8.35
C PRO A 150 -11.24 -18.34 6.96
N PHE A 151 -10.50 -17.25 6.88
CA PHE A 151 -9.62 -17.08 5.74
C PHE A 151 -8.66 -18.26 5.76
N ARG A 152 -8.88 -19.21 4.86
CA ARG A 152 -7.84 -20.18 4.53
C ARG A 152 -6.59 -19.31 4.27
N LYS A 153 -5.54 -19.51 5.05
CA LYS A 153 -4.22 -19.02 4.65
C LYS A 153 -3.96 -19.72 3.32
N GLU A 154 -4.32 -19.07 2.24
CA GLU A 154 -3.79 -19.47 0.94
C GLU A 154 -2.28 -19.53 1.16
N LYS A 155 -1.73 -20.71 0.95
CA LYS A 155 -0.27 -20.81 0.85
C LYS A 155 0.09 -19.79 -0.20
N ILE A 156 1.01 -18.89 0.12
CA ILE A 156 1.42 -17.81 -0.80
C ILE A 156 1.89 -18.41 -2.14
N PHE A 157 2.19 -19.70 -2.13
CA PHE A 157 2.57 -20.50 -3.29
C PHE A 157 1.88 -21.87 -3.16
N ASP A 158 0.99 -22.17 -4.09
CA ASP A 158 0.24 -23.43 -4.10
C ASP A 158 0.94 -24.51 -4.95
N SER A 159 1.89 -24.13 -5.82
CA SER A 159 2.64 -25.06 -6.66
C SER A 159 4.11 -24.67 -6.85
N GLU A 160 4.93 -25.68 -7.19
CA GLU A 160 6.34 -25.49 -7.56
C GLU A 160 6.45 -24.65 -8.86
N GLU A 161 5.47 -24.80 -9.77
CA GLU A 161 5.38 -23.99 -10.99
C GLU A 161 5.28 -22.50 -10.69
N GLU A 162 4.50 -22.09 -9.71
CA GLU A 162 4.39 -20.68 -9.32
C GLU A 162 5.73 -20.11 -8.82
N LEU A 163 6.52 -20.93 -8.11
CA LEU A 163 7.84 -20.53 -7.65
C LEU A 163 8.84 -20.42 -8.82
N LYS A 164 8.77 -21.31 -9.80
CA LYS A 164 9.57 -21.23 -11.03
C LYS A 164 9.25 -19.96 -11.81
N ILE A 165 7.96 -19.67 -12.03
CA ILE A 165 7.50 -18.45 -12.73
C ILE A 165 7.98 -17.18 -11.98
N LEU A 166 7.96 -17.19 -10.65
CA LEU A 166 8.45 -16.05 -9.87
C LEU A 166 9.97 -15.86 -9.97
N ALA A 167 10.73 -16.93 -10.10
CA ALA A 167 12.17 -16.85 -10.34
C ALA A 167 12.45 -16.24 -11.73
N GLU A 168 11.74 -16.68 -12.78
CA GLU A 168 11.82 -16.10 -14.13
C GLU A 168 11.42 -14.61 -14.14
N LEU A 169 10.31 -14.24 -13.50
CA LEU A 169 9.90 -12.83 -13.37
C LEU A 169 10.94 -12.00 -12.60
N GLY A 170 11.56 -12.58 -11.57
CA GLY A 170 12.63 -11.94 -10.82
C GLY A 170 13.86 -11.66 -11.67
N GLU A 171 14.18 -12.54 -12.61
CA GLU A 171 15.24 -12.37 -13.61
C GLU A 171 14.88 -11.29 -14.63
N GLU A 172 13.69 -11.34 -15.24
CA GLU A 172 13.21 -10.33 -16.19
C GLU A 172 13.18 -8.92 -15.59
N GLU A 173 12.80 -8.78 -14.32
CA GLU A 173 12.82 -7.50 -13.60
C GLU A 173 14.22 -7.10 -13.08
N GLY A 174 15.24 -7.96 -13.25
CA GLY A 174 16.62 -7.71 -12.81
C GLY A 174 16.80 -7.76 -11.29
N THR A 175 15.89 -8.39 -10.56
CA THR A 175 16.00 -8.62 -9.11
C THR A 175 16.77 -9.89 -8.77
N LEU A 176 16.82 -10.84 -9.69
CA LEU A 176 17.67 -12.03 -9.70
C LEU A 176 18.61 -12.00 -10.89
N GLN A 177 19.80 -12.59 -10.73
CA GLN A 177 20.70 -12.84 -11.84
C GLN A 177 20.27 -14.14 -12.55
N GLU A 178 20.60 -14.30 -13.83
CA GLU A 178 20.31 -15.50 -14.60
C GLU A 178 20.80 -16.77 -13.90
N GLU A 179 22.03 -16.73 -13.34
CA GLU A 179 22.63 -17.83 -12.59
C GLU A 179 21.85 -18.19 -11.31
N GLU A 180 21.25 -17.19 -10.64
CA GLU A 180 20.43 -17.38 -9.44
C GLU A 180 19.06 -18.00 -9.79
N SER A 181 18.45 -17.58 -10.89
CA SER A 181 17.21 -18.13 -11.44
C SER A 181 17.41 -19.60 -11.84
N ASP A 182 18.47 -19.90 -12.59
CA ASP A 182 18.86 -21.28 -12.99
C ASP A 182 19.10 -22.18 -11.78
N MET A 183 19.74 -21.66 -10.72
CA MET A 183 19.99 -22.41 -9.51
C MET A 183 18.68 -22.78 -8.78
N ILE A 184 17.72 -21.87 -8.73
CA ILE A 184 16.38 -22.11 -8.15
C ILE A 184 15.66 -23.20 -8.95
N GLN A 185 15.66 -23.12 -10.28
CA GLN A 185 15.04 -24.12 -11.13
C GLN A 185 15.71 -25.48 -10.98
N SER A 186 17.04 -25.53 -10.91
CA SER A 186 17.82 -26.75 -10.73
C SER A 186 17.50 -27.46 -9.40
N ILE A 187 17.18 -26.72 -8.33
CA ILE A 187 16.76 -27.32 -7.04
C ILE A 187 15.45 -28.08 -7.19
N PHE A 188 14.48 -27.56 -7.93
CA PHE A 188 13.21 -28.23 -8.18
C PHE A 188 13.40 -29.47 -9.05
N ASP A 189 14.18 -29.37 -10.10
CA ASP A 189 14.49 -30.50 -11.01
C ASP A 189 15.26 -31.61 -10.28
N PHE A 190 16.17 -31.26 -9.35
CA PHE A 190 16.89 -32.22 -8.50
C PHE A 190 15.95 -33.05 -7.62
N LYS A 191 14.88 -32.44 -7.08
CA LYS A 191 13.92 -33.14 -6.23
C LYS A 191 13.17 -34.25 -6.98
N GLU A 192 12.97 -34.10 -8.27
CA GLU A 192 12.27 -35.08 -9.10
C GLU A 192 13.19 -36.20 -9.62
N LYS A 193 14.52 -35.96 -9.65
CA LYS A 193 15.50 -36.93 -10.13
C LYS A 193 15.65 -38.14 -9.21
N THR A 194 15.57 -39.31 -9.80
CA THR A 194 15.82 -40.59 -9.11
C THR A 194 17.30 -40.97 -9.20
N VAL A 195 17.78 -41.77 -8.23
CA VAL A 195 19.16 -42.29 -8.23
C VAL A 195 19.46 -43.03 -9.52
N GLY A 196 18.46 -43.71 -10.10
CA GLY A 196 18.61 -44.46 -11.36
C GLY A 196 18.94 -43.59 -12.56
N GLU A 197 18.54 -42.29 -12.55
CA GLU A 197 18.84 -41.35 -13.63
C GLU A 197 20.23 -40.73 -13.53
N ILE A 198 20.85 -40.76 -12.35
CA ILE A 198 22.17 -40.18 -12.09
C ILE A 198 23.28 -41.23 -12.10
N ILE A 199 22.92 -42.49 -11.86
CA ILE A 199 23.89 -43.58 -11.74
C ILE A 199 24.43 -43.97 -13.12
N THR A 200 25.73 -44.06 -13.24
CA THR A 200 26.36 -44.62 -14.45
C THR A 200 26.22 -46.15 -14.41
N PRO A 201 25.52 -46.75 -15.40
CA PRO A 201 25.42 -48.20 -15.48
C PRO A 201 26.81 -48.85 -15.50
N ARG A 202 26.95 -50.03 -14.87
CA ARG A 202 28.22 -50.73 -14.77
C ARG A 202 28.87 -50.99 -16.14
N VAL A 203 28.10 -51.19 -17.18
CA VAL A 203 28.55 -51.41 -18.56
C VAL A 203 29.23 -50.19 -19.21
N ASP A 204 28.90 -49.00 -18.71
CA ASP A 204 29.43 -47.73 -19.25
C ASP A 204 30.59 -47.18 -18.40
N ILE A 205 30.95 -47.88 -17.31
CA ILE A 205 32.06 -47.47 -16.46
C ILE A 205 33.38 -47.89 -17.14
N VAL A 206 34.18 -46.91 -17.55
CA VAL A 206 35.55 -47.11 -18.01
C VAL A 206 36.44 -47.27 -16.76
N SER A 207 37.00 -48.43 -16.59
CA SER A 207 37.90 -48.73 -15.43
C SER A 207 39.28 -49.17 -15.94
N LEU A 208 40.30 -48.77 -15.18
CA LEU A 208 41.68 -49.27 -15.33
C LEU A 208 41.92 -50.38 -14.32
N LYS A 209 42.73 -51.39 -14.74
CA LYS A 209 43.17 -52.42 -13.81
C LYS A 209 44.16 -51.83 -12.81
N SER A 210 44.04 -52.26 -11.55
CA SER A 210 44.85 -51.76 -10.42
C SER A 210 46.36 -51.93 -10.61
N ASP A 211 46.77 -52.83 -11.50
CA ASP A 211 48.15 -53.26 -11.79
C ASP A 211 48.71 -52.60 -13.10
N GLU A 212 47.95 -51.80 -13.81
CA GLU A 212 48.45 -51.02 -14.95
C GLU A 212 49.13 -49.73 -14.45
N SER A 213 50.41 -49.56 -14.76
CA SER A 213 51.11 -48.32 -14.52
C SER A 213 50.66 -47.29 -15.53
N ILE A 214 50.31 -46.11 -15.04
CA ILE A 214 49.95 -44.92 -15.84
C ILE A 214 51.18 -44.37 -16.55
#